data_07f5d0ef170a756587f25c9f88c0afde
#
_entry.id   07f5d0ef170a756587f25c9f88c0afde
#
_cell.length_a   1.000
_cell.length_b   1.000
_cell.length_c   1.000
_cell.angle_alpha   90.00
_cell.angle_beta   90.00
_cell.angle_gamma   90.00
#
_symmetry.space_group_name_H-M   'P 1'
#
loop_
_entity.id
_entity.type
_entity.pdbx_description
1 polymer ?
#
loop_
_entity_poly.entity_id
_entity_poly.type
_entity_poly.pdbx_seq_one_letter_code
_entity_poly.pdbx_strand_id
1 'polypeptide(L)'
;LCDRRQRQMCIRDSAHSSLLELPKKHILTSSFQNDKNFYFIEKGIARSYCVINDKELTSWFSTEGDIVFSTNNFYGNQQGYEYEVVQLLENTVLYAVPIKDLEKLYQTNIEIANWSRILHQEAFIMNEKRLISRLYKSAEERYIELLQTRPDLFQRVNLGYIASFLGISQVTLCHLRNKIK
;
A
#
# COMPACT_ATOMS: atom_id res chain seq x y z
N LEU A 1 20.20 -13.36 -10.57
CA LEU A 1 19.29 -12.45 -9.84
C LEU A 1 17.89 -13.04 -9.90
N CYS A 2 17.48 -13.69 -8.82
CA CYS A 2 16.14 -14.24 -8.71
C CYS A 2 15.12 -13.08 -8.78
N ASP A 3 14.18 -13.15 -9.70
CA ASP A 3 13.18 -12.12 -9.95
C ASP A 3 12.38 -11.83 -8.66
N ARG A 4 11.93 -10.59 -8.48
CA ARG A 4 11.08 -10.12 -7.38
C ARG A 4 9.88 -11.04 -7.15
N ARG A 5 9.23 -11.48 -8.25
CA ARG A 5 8.10 -12.42 -8.22
C ARG A 5 8.45 -13.80 -7.69
N GLN A 6 9.61 -14.35 -8.04
CA GLN A 6 10.06 -15.66 -7.55
C GLN A 6 10.30 -15.66 -6.04
N ARG A 7 10.83 -14.57 -5.48
CA ARG A 7 11.09 -14.46 -4.03
C ARG A 7 9.82 -14.26 -3.23
N GLN A 8 8.88 -13.50 -3.77
CA GLN A 8 7.54 -13.41 -3.19
C GLN A 8 6.86 -14.79 -3.18
N MET A 9 7.00 -15.58 -4.25
CA MET A 9 6.51 -16.96 -4.29
C MET A 9 7.15 -17.84 -3.21
N CYS A 10 8.48 -17.77 -3.02
CA CYS A 10 9.16 -18.57 -1.97
C CYS A 10 8.64 -18.27 -0.55
N ILE A 11 8.30 -17.01 -0.25
CA ILE A 11 7.73 -16.65 1.05
C ILE A 11 6.26 -17.06 1.13
N ARG A 12 5.50 -16.92 0.05
CA ARG A 12 4.09 -17.35 -0.04
C ARG A 12 3.93 -18.87 0.09
N ASP A 13 4.83 -19.63 -0.51
CA ASP A 13 4.84 -21.10 -0.47
C ASP A 13 5.51 -21.65 0.80
N SER A 14 6.02 -20.77 1.67
CA SER A 14 6.61 -21.18 2.94
C SER A 14 5.54 -21.68 3.92
N ALA A 15 5.91 -22.61 4.79
CA ALA A 15 5.06 -23.09 5.88
C ALA A 15 4.62 -22.00 6.89
N HIS A 16 5.10 -20.75 6.69
CA HIS A 16 4.83 -19.59 7.53
C HIS A 16 3.72 -18.68 6.99
N SER A 17 3.19 -18.93 5.77
CA SER A 17 2.13 -18.13 5.19
C SER A 17 0.76 -18.79 5.33
N SER A 18 -0.27 -17.99 5.54
CA SER A 18 -1.67 -18.42 5.51
C SER A 18 -2.45 -17.64 4.45
N LEU A 19 -3.25 -18.35 3.65
CA LEU A 19 -4.16 -17.73 2.68
C LEU A 19 -5.40 -17.23 3.41
N LEU A 20 -5.74 -15.96 3.16
CA LEU A 20 -6.92 -15.30 3.70
C LEU A 20 -7.78 -14.77 2.55
N GLU A 21 -9.09 -14.99 2.65
CA GLU A 21 -10.09 -14.37 1.79
C GLU A 21 -10.93 -13.42 2.66
N LEU A 22 -10.80 -12.14 2.42
CA LEU A 22 -11.41 -11.10 3.25
C LEU A 22 -12.34 -10.20 2.43
N PRO A 23 -13.48 -9.80 3.00
CA PRO A 23 -14.48 -9.02 2.30
C PRO A 23 -14.04 -7.57 2.09
N LYS A 24 -14.64 -6.93 1.09
CA LYS A 24 -14.59 -5.48 0.89
C LYS A 24 -14.89 -4.74 2.19
N LYS A 25 -14.17 -3.64 2.44
CA LYS A 25 -14.23 -2.79 3.64
C LYS A 25 -13.62 -3.40 4.90
N HIS A 26 -13.09 -4.61 4.85
CA HIS A 26 -12.36 -5.17 5.99
C HIS A 26 -11.17 -4.26 6.34
N ILE A 27 -10.98 -4.01 7.63
CA ILE A 27 -9.83 -3.27 8.16
C ILE A 27 -8.77 -4.29 8.55
N LEU A 28 -7.63 -4.27 7.88
CA LEU A 28 -6.50 -5.14 8.18
C LEU A 28 -5.76 -4.67 9.43
N THR A 29 -5.58 -3.35 9.54
CA THR A 29 -4.87 -2.74 10.66
C THR A 29 -5.40 -1.35 10.94
N SER A 30 -5.40 -0.99 12.20
CA SER A 30 -5.76 0.34 12.69
C SER A 30 -5.00 0.61 14.00
N SER A 31 -5.03 1.85 14.48
CA SER A 31 -4.44 2.22 15.78
C SER A 31 -4.96 1.40 16.97
N PHE A 32 -6.13 0.77 16.83
CA PHE A 32 -6.76 -0.06 17.86
C PHE A 32 -6.54 -1.56 17.67
N GLN A 33 -6.02 -1.98 16.52
CA GLN A 33 -5.75 -3.40 16.19
C GLN A 33 -4.25 -3.60 16.05
N ASN A 34 -3.70 -4.37 16.96
CA ASN A 34 -2.30 -4.76 16.92
C ASN A 34 -2.12 -5.95 15.95
N ASP A 35 -2.27 -5.69 14.66
CA ASP A 35 -2.00 -6.68 13.63
C ASP A 35 -0.49 -6.85 13.48
N LYS A 36 -0.02 -8.09 13.58
CA LYS A 36 1.40 -8.46 13.52
C LYS A 36 1.73 -9.24 12.25
N ASN A 37 1.00 -8.96 11.18
CA ASN A 37 1.20 -9.63 9.91
C ASN A 37 1.73 -8.67 8.83
N PHE A 38 2.45 -9.27 7.93
CA PHE A 38 2.86 -8.74 6.65
C PHE A 38 2.04 -9.47 5.58
N TYR A 39 1.49 -8.75 4.61
CA TYR A 39 0.59 -9.32 3.64
C TYR A 39 1.11 -9.19 2.22
N PHE A 40 0.84 -10.19 1.40
CA PHE A 40 0.98 -10.14 -0.05
C PHE A 40 -0.39 -10.19 -0.69
N ILE A 41 -0.70 -9.25 -1.59
CA ILE A 41 -1.96 -9.25 -2.32
C ILE A 41 -1.87 -10.23 -3.49
N GLU A 42 -2.69 -11.27 -3.47
CA GLU A 42 -2.90 -12.16 -4.61
C GLU A 42 -3.93 -11.59 -5.56
N LYS A 43 -5.04 -11.09 -5.01
CA LYS A 43 -6.13 -10.47 -5.75
C LYS A 43 -6.79 -9.42 -4.87
N GLY A 44 -7.00 -8.23 -5.41
CA GLY A 44 -7.71 -7.18 -4.70
C GLY A 44 -6.94 -5.87 -4.58
N ILE A 45 -7.50 -4.92 -3.84
CA ILE A 45 -6.92 -3.61 -3.57
C ILE A 45 -6.99 -3.30 -2.08
N ALA A 46 -5.86 -2.86 -1.53
CA ALA A 46 -5.78 -2.25 -0.21
C ALA A 46 -5.47 -0.75 -0.33
N ARG A 47 -5.98 0.02 0.62
CA ARG A 47 -5.73 1.45 0.78
C ARG A 47 -5.22 1.71 2.19
N SER A 48 -4.12 2.44 2.33
CA SER A 48 -3.73 3.05 3.59
C SER A 48 -4.17 4.51 3.63
N TYR A 49 -4.66 4.94 4.78
CA TYR A 49 -5.02 6.32 5.03
C TYR A 49 -4.85 6.66 6.51
N CYS A 50 -4.71 7.95 6.79
CA CYS A 50 -4.81 8.49 8.14
C CYS A 50 -5.97 9.49 8.22
N VAL A 51 -6.49 9.73 9.42
CA VAL A 51 -7.54 10.72 9.67
C VAL A 51 -6.91 11.92 10.36
N ILE A 52 -6.96 13.08 9.72
CA ILE A 52 -6.45 14.35 10.25
C ILE A 52 -7.55 15.40 10.09
N ASN A 53 -7.96 16.01 11.21
CA ASN A 53 -9.05 17.00 11.23
C ASN A 53 -10.31 16.49 10.52
N ASP A 54 -10.76 15.29 10.87
CA ASP A 54 -11.94 14.60 10.32
C ASP A 54 -11.88 14.32 8.79
N LYS A 55 -10.69 14.41 8.20
CA LYS A 55 -10.47 14.11 6.78
C LYS A 55 -9.56 12.89 6.62
N GLU A 56 -10.00 11.97 5.78
CA GLU A 56 -9.18 10.83 5.39
C GLU A 56 -8.12 11.26 4.35
N LEU A 57 -6.87 11.10 4.68
CA LEU A 57 -5.74 11.33 3.79
C LEU A 57 -5.16 10.00 3.32
N THR A 58 -5.39 9.66 2.07
CA THR A 58 -4.87 8.44 1.46
C THR A 58 -3.35 8.53 1.30
N SER A 59 -2.65 7.57 1.89
CA SER A 59 -1.19 7.47 1.83
C SER A 59 -0.75 6.64 0.63
N TRP A 60 -1.37 5.48 0.39
CA TRP A 60 -1.01 4.60 -0.72
C TRP A 60 -2.16 3.66 -1.09
N PHE A 61 -2.04 3.07 -2.29
CA PHE A 61 -2.83 1.94 -2.76
C PHE A 61 -1.88 0.80 -3.11
N SER A 62 -2.22 -0.42 -2.68
CA SER A 62 -1.57 -1.66 -3.09
C SER A 62 -2.56 -2.52 -3.85
N THR A 63 -2.07 -3.17 -4.90
CA THR A 63 -2.84 -4.06 -5.77
C THR A 63 -2.14 -5.42 -5.89
N GLU A 64 -2.59 -6.25 -6.81
CA GLU A 64 -2.02 -7.58 -7.06
C GLU A 64 -0.49 -7.55 -7.21
N GLY A 65 0.19 -8.39 -6.46
CA GLY A 65 1.66 -8.47 -6.43
C GLY A 65 2.34 -7.44 -5.54
N ASP A 66 1.59 -6.54 -4.92
CA ASP A 66 2.13 -5.62 -3.93
C ASP A 66 2.09 -6.21 -2.51
N ILE A 67 2.83 -5.56 -1.63
CA ILE A 67 2.85 -5.86 -0.20
C ILE A 67 1.99 -4.87 0.58
N VAL A 68 1.49 -5.32 1.72
CA VAL A 68 0.73 -4.50 2.67
C VAL A 68 1.24 -4.77 4.08
N PHE A 69 1.57 -3.73 4.80
CA PHE A 69 1.89 -3.77 6.22
C PHE A 69 1.65 -2.40 6.84
N SER A 70 1.43 -2.36 8.13
CA SER A 70 1.46 -1.10 8.89
C SER A 70 2.87 -0.81 9.36
N THR A 71 3.33 0.41 9.16
CA THR A 71 4.64 0.85 9.66
C THR A 71 4.73 0.75 11.17
N ASN A 72 3.65 1.05 11.90
CA ASN A 72 3.58 0.89 13.35
C ASN A 72 3.75 -0.57 13.79
N ASN A 73 3.11 -1.49 13.08
CA ASN A 73 3.14 -2.90 13.44
C ASN A 73 4.47 -3.57 13.03
N PHE A 74 5.09 -3.10 11.94
CA PHE A 74 6.31 -3.69 11.42
C PHE A 74 7.56 -3.25 12.19
N TYR A 75 7.66 -1.94 12.51
CA TYR A 75 8.86 -1.41 13.18
C TYR A 75 8.73 -1.34 14.71
N GLY A 76 7.56 -1.73 15.26
CA GLY A 76 7.30 -1.76 16.70
C GLY A 76 7.26 -0.36 17.35
N ASN A 77 6.37 -0.22 18.30
CA ASN A 77 6.21 0.90 19.23
C ASN A 77 6.64 2.30 18.76
N GLN A 78 5.68 3.09 18.26
CA GLN A 78 5.72 4.56 18.20
C GLN A 78 6.57 5.18 17.06
N GLN A 79 7.02 4.44 16.07
CA GLN A 79 7.79 5.01 14.96
C GLN A 79 6.97 5.31 13.70
N GLY A 80 5.73 4.88 13.63
CA GLY A 80 4.81 5.18 12.54
C GLY A 80 3.73 6.18 12.94
N TYR A 81 2.86 6.56 12.00
CA TYR A 81 1.70 7.39 12.30
C TYR A 81 0.69 6.58 13.13
N GLU A 82 0.39 7.06 14.35
CA GLU A 82 -0.57 6.44 15.28
C GLU A 82 -1.97 6.23 14.69
N TYR A 83 -2.26 6.88 13.58
CA TYR A 83 -3.58 6.96 12.96
C TYR A 83 -3.66 6.25 11.59
N GLU A 84 -2.68 5.42 11.25
CA GLU A 84 -2.73 4.67 9.98
C GLU A 84 -3.78 3.58 10.03
N VAL A 85 -4.67 3.59 9.05
CA VAL A 85 -5.68 2.55 8.81
C VAL A 85 -5.42 1.91 7.45
N VAL A 86 -5.39 0.58 7.41
CA VAL A 86 -5.33 -0.17 6.16
C VAL A 86 -6.65 -0.89 5.92
N GLN A 87 -7.32 -0.53 4.83
CA GLN A 87 -8.65 -1.02 4.47
C GLN A 87 -8.63 -1.69 3.08
N LEU A 88 -9.34 -2.81 2.96
CA LEU A 88 -9.58 -3.48 1.70
C LEU A 88 -10.70 -2.77 0.92
N LEU A 89 -10.45 -2.44 -0.35
CA LEU A 89 -11.42 -1.72 -1.18
C LEU A 89 -12.31 -2.63 -2.03
N GLU A 90 -11.99 -3.92 -2.10
CA GLU A 90 -12.78 -4.97 -2.75
C GLU A 90 -12.59 -6.30 -2.00
N ASN A 91 -13.29 -7.36 -2.41
CA ASN A 91 -13.04 -8.70 -1.89
C ASN A 91 -11.62 -9.11 -2.28
N THR A 92 -10.80 -9.44 -1.29
CA THR A 92 -9.35 -9.55 -1.45
C THR A 92 -8.85 -10.89 -0.97
N VAL A 93 -7.95 -11.48 -1.74
CA VAL A 93 -7.19 -12.68 -1.40
C VAL A 93 -5.78 -12.26 -1.04
N LEU A 94 -5.32 -12.63 0.14
CA LEU A 94 -4.04 -12.26 0.72
C LEU A 94 -3.29 -13.48 1.25
N TYR A 95 -1.97 -13.43 1.16
CA TYR A 95 -1.11 -14.30 1.97
C TYR A 95 -0.63 -13.49 3.18
N ALA A 96 -0.94 -13.96 4.37
CA ALA A 96 -0.49 -13.37 5.63
C ALA A 96 0.74 -14.10 6.15
N VAL A 97 1.79 -13.35 6.51
CA VAL A 97 3.01 -13.87 7.13
C VAL A 97 3.21 -13.13 8.44
N PRO A 98 3.32 -13.84 9.58
CA PRO A 98 3.63 -13.19 10.84
C PRO A 98 4.97 -12.45 10.79
N ILE A 99 4.99 -11.20 11.25
CA ILE A 99 6.20 -10.36 11.24
C ILE A 99 7.36 -11.06 11.98
N LYS A 100 7.09 -11.72 13.09
CA LYS A 100 8.10 -12.48 13.83
C LYS A 100 8.77 -13.58 13.00
N ASP A 101 8.03 -14.23 12.11
CA ASP A 101 8.58 -15.28 11.26
C ASP A 101 9.37 -14.68 10.10
N LEU A 102 8.91 -13.53 9.58
CA LEU A 102 9.68 -12.76 8.60
C LEU A 102 11.01 -12.27 9.19
N GLU A 103 11.03 -11.79 10.43
CA GLU A 103 12.24 -11.37 11.15
C GLU A 103 13.24 -12.54 11.30
N LYS A 104 12.77 -13.74 11.62
CA LYS A 104 13.63 -14.94 11.67
C LYS A 104 14.21 -15.27 10.29
N LEU A 105 13.38 -15.16 9.24
CA LEU A 105 13.83 -15.37 7.87
C LEU A 105 14.91 -14.37 7.45
N TYR A 106 14.83 -13.12 7.89
CA TYR A 106 15.88 -12.12 7.63
C TYR A 106 17.22 -12.49 8.27
N GLN A 107 17.20 -13.14 9.43
CA GLN A 107 18.42 -13.57 10.13
C GLN A 107 19.05 -14.82 9.52
N THR A 108 18.27 -15.69 8.91
CA THR A 108 18.69 -17.02 8.46
C THR A 108 18.83 -17.13 6.93
N ASN A 109 18.24 -16.21 6.18
CA ASN A 109 18.23 -16.26 4.71
C ASN A 109 18.60 -14.90 4.11
N ILE A 110 19.84 -14.81 3.61
CA ILE A 110 20.39 -13.58 3.02
C ILE A 110 19.61 -13.12 1.77
N GLU A 111 19.00 -14.03 1.02
CA GLU A 111 18.23 -13.67 -0.16
C GLU A 111 16.93 -12.97 0.21
N ILE A 112 16.25 -13.44 1.28
CA ILE A 112 15.04 -12.83 1.81
C ILE A 112 15.37 -11.47 2.44
N ALA A 113 16.47 -11.36 3.17
CA ALA A 113 16.94 -10.09 3.70
C ALA A 113 17.24 -9.05 2.59
N ASN A 114 17.93 -9.47 1.53
CA ASN A 114 18.20 -8.64 0.37
C ASN A 114 16.94 -8.22 -0.39
N TRP A 115 16.00 -9.14 -0.56
CA TRP A 115 14.71 -8.85 -1.17
C TRP A 115 13.96 -7.77 -0.36
N SER A 116 13.89 -7.90 0.95
CA SER A 116 13.27 -6.91 1.82
C SER A 116 13.97 -5.55 1.72
N ARG A 117 15.30 -5.53 1.73
CA ARG A 117 16.07 -4.30 1.54
C ARG A 117 15.72 -3.59 0.23
N ILE A 118 15.60 -4.33 -0.87
CA ILE A 118 15.22 -3.77 -2.19
C ILE A 118 13.81 -3.19 -2.14
N LEU A 119 12.84 -3.90 -1.52
CA LEU A 119 11.48 -3.40 -1.36
C LEU A 119 11.42 -2.08 -0.60
N HIS A 120 12.18 -1.97 0.50
CA HIS A 120 12.24 -0.73 1.28
C HIS A 120 12.89 0.41 0.49
N GLN A 121 13.94 0.12 -0.29
CA GLN A 121 14.55 1.11 -1.18
C GLN A 121 13.56 1.61 -2.26
N GLU A 122 12.82 0.70 -2.90
CA GLU A 122 11.81 1.07 -3.88
C GLU A 122 10.68 1.90 -3.24
N ALA A 123 10.19 1.51 -2.07
CA ALA A 123 9.18 2.25 -1.33
C ALA A 123 9.68 3.66 -0.93
N PHE A 124 10.93 3.76 -0.48
CA PHE A 124 11.56 5.06 -0.17
C PHE A 124 11.61 5.97 -1.40
N ILE A 125 12.13 5.46 -2.53
CA ILE A 125 12.20 6.21 -3.81
C ILE A 125 10.81 6.64 -4.27
N MET A 126 9.80 5.77 -4.16
CA MET A 126 8.42 6.12 -4.52
C MET A 126 7.86 7.24 -3.63
N ASN A 127 8.10 7.18 -2.32
CA ASN A 127 7.67 8.21 -1.38
C ASN A 127 8.38 9.55 -1.65
N GLU A 128 9.69 9.54 -1.93
CA GLU A 128 10.45 10.73 -2.28
C GLU A 128 9.92 11.36 -3.58
N LYS A 129 9.75 10.58 -4.65
CA LYS A 129 9.16 11.05 -5.91
C LYS A 129 7.77 11.67 -5.68
N ARG A 130 6.95 11.06 -4.85
CA ARG A 130 5.62 11.57 -4.53
C ARG A 130 5.68 12.89 -3.74
N LEU A 131 6.59 12.99 -2.77
CA LEU A 131 6.82 14.24 -2.03
C LEU A 131 7.23 15.36 -2.98
N ILE A 132 8.22 15.12 -3.83
CA ILE A 132 8.69 16.07 -4.84
C ILE A 132 7.55 16.45 -5.78
N SER A 133 6.79 15.46 -6.28
CA SER A 133 5.63 15.71 -7.14
C SER A 133 4.59 16.62 -6.47
N ARG A 134 4.35 16.48 -5.18
CA ARG A 134 3.44 17.38 -4.43
C ARG A 134 3.97 18.80 -4.28
N LEU A 135 5.29 18.98 -4.21
CA LEU A 135 5.92 20.28 -4.05
C LEU A 135 5.99 21.08 -5.36
N TYR A 136 6.21 20.42 -6.50
CA TYR A 136 6.52 21.09 -7.76
C TYR A 136 5.42 20.97 -8.82
N LYS A 137 4.65 19.87 -8.83
CA LYS A 137 3.65 19.63 -9.87
C LYS A 137 2.32 20.25 -9.51
N SER A 138 1.65 20.80 -10.53
CA SER A 138 0.24 21.20 -10.44
C SER A 138 -0.67 19.99 -10.18
N ALA A 139 -1.91 20.26 -9.77
CA ALA A 139 -2.93 19.22 -9.62
C ALA A 139 -3.20 18.46 -10.92
N GLU A 140 -3.17 19.17 -12.06
CA GLU A 140 -3.38 18.62 -13.40
C GLU A 140 -2.25 17.65 -13.77
N GLU A 141 -0.99 18.05 -13.58
CA GLU A 141 0.17 17.20 -13.87
C GLU A 141 0.18 15.94 -13.00
N ARG A 142 -0.15 16.04 -11.71
CA ARG A 142 -0.26 14.87 -10.82
C ARG A 142 -1.38 13.92 -11.24
N TYR A 143 -2.51 14.46 -11.69
CA TYR A 143 -3.62 13.68 -12.21
C TYR A 143 -3.23 12.93 -13.49
N ILE A 144 -2.58 13.61 -14.47
CA ILE A 144 -2.12 12.99 -15.72
C ILE A 144 -1.10 11.87 -15.42
N GLU A 145 -0.14 12.14 -14.55
CA GLU A 145 0.87 11.14 -14.14
C GLU A 145 0.22 9.88 -13.53
N LEU A 146 -0.76 10.06 -12.64
CA LEU A 146 -1.47 8.93 -12.04
C LEU A 146 -2.30 8.17 -13.08
N LEU A 147 -2.95 8.87 -14.00
CA LEU A 147 -3.74 8.26 -15.07
C LEU A 147 -2.86 7.42 -16.02
N GLN A 148 -1.64 7.88 -16.29
CA GLN A 148 -0.68 7.16 -17.14
C GLN A 148 -0.03 5.97 -16.44
N THR A 149 0.29 6.10 -15.15
CA THR A 149 1.03 5.07 -14.41
C THR A 149 0.13 4.04 -13.75
N ARG A 150 -1.08 4.43 -13.33
CA ARG A 150 -2.03 3.59 -12.60
C ARG A 150 -3.48 3.80 -13.09
N PRO A 151 -3.76 3.52 -14.38
CA PRO A 151 -5.13 3.65 -14.92
C PRO A 151 -6.13 2.69 -14.25
N ASP A 152 -5.67 1.57 -13.73
CA ASP A 152 -6.43 0.57 -12.99
C ASP A 152 -7.18 1.17 -11.78
N LEU A 153 -6.56 2.10 -11.07
CA LEU A 153 -7.16 2.75 -9.90
C LEU A 153 -8.43 3.53 -10.25
N PHE A 154 -8.46 4.17 -11.42
CA PHE A 154 -9.64 4.95 -11.84
C PHE A 154 -10.86 4.09 -12.20
N GLN A 155 -10.66 2.82 -12.44
CA GLN A 155 -11.74 1.85 -12.71
C GLN A 155 -12.24 1.16 -11.44
N ARG A 156 -11.36 0.96 -10.44
CA ARG A 156 -11.60 0.11 -9.27
C ARG A 156 -11.79 0.89 -7.97
N VAL A 157 -11.29 2.13 -7.89
CA VAL A 157 -11.25 2.91 -6.64
C VAL A 157 -12.21 4.09 -6.69
N ASN A 158 -12.83 4.39 -5.55
CA ASN A 158 -13.69 5.58 -5.42
C ASN A 158 -12.91 6.86 -5.70
N LEU A 159 -13.50 7.76 -6.49
CA LEU A 159 -12.87 9.03 -6.88
C LEU A 159 -12.50 9.92 -5.69
N GLY A 160 -13.25 9.86 -4.59
CA GLY A 160 -12.91 10.59 -3.37
C GLY A 160 -11.58 10.13 -2.77
N TYR A 161 -11.29 8.83 -2.81
CA TYR A 161 -10.01 8.27 -2.35
C TYR A 161 -8.85 8.64 -3.29
N ILE A 162 -9.10 8.66 -4.60
CA ILE A 162 -8.12 9.13 -5.59
C ILE A 162 -7.85 10.62 -5.41
N ALA A 163 -8.86 11.44 -5.21
CA ALA A 163 -8.70 12.88 -4.94
C ALA A 163 -7.86 13.11 -3.67
N SER A 164 -8.18 12.39 -2.59
CA SER A 164 -7.40 12.40 -1.35
C SER A 164 -5.94 12.00 -1.57
N PHE A 165 -5.68 10.95 -2.36
CA PHE A 165 -4.33 10.52 -2.73
C PHE A 165 -3.57 11.59 -3.52
N LEU A 166 -4.23 12.28 -4.44
CA LEU A 166 -3.68 13.38 -5.22
C LEU A 166 -3.51 14.68 -4.41
N GLY A 167 -4.11 14.76 -3.20
CA GLY A 167 -4.10 15.97 -2.37
C GLY A 167 -4.95 17.12 -2.96
N ILE A 168 -6.09 16.77 -3.59
CA ILE A 168 -7.04 17.70 -4.18
C ILE A 168 -8.47 17.39 -3.71
N SER A 169 -9.41 18.29 -3.94
CA SER A 169 -10.82 18.03 -3.70
C SER A 169 -11.41 17.11 -4.78
N GLN A 170 -12.47 16.38 -4.43
CA GLN A 170 -13.19 15.55 -5.41
C GLN A 170 -13.79 16.41 -6.55
N VAL A 171 -14.22 17.64 -6.25
CA VAL A 171 -14.71 18.59 -7.24
C VAL A 171 -13.61 18.95 -8.24
N THR A 172 -12.39 19.25 -7.73
CA THR A 172 -11.22 19.52 -8.59
C THR A 172 -10.92 18.31 -9.48
N LEU A 173 -10.95 17.09 -8.94
CA LEU A 173 -10.73 15.88 -9.72
C LEU A 173 -11.78 15.70 -10.83
N CYS A 174 -13.06 15.96 -10.54
CA CYS A 174 -14.11 15.90 -11.55
C CYS A 174 -13.90 16.91 -12.68
N HIS A 175 -13.48 18.14 -12.37
CA HIS A 175 -13.15 19.14 -13.38
C HIS A 175 -11.97 18.71 -14.27
N LEU A 176 -10.89 18.17 -13.68
CA LEU A 176 -9.74 17.67 -14.44
C LEU A 176 -10.13 16.51 -15.37
N ARG A 177 -10.97 15.59 -14.92
CA ARG A 177 -11.47 14.48 -15.75
C ARG A 177 -12.27 14.96 -16.96
N ASN A 178 -13.05 16.04 -16.81
CA ASN A 178 -13.84 16.58 -17.92
C ASN A 178 -12.99 17.37 -18.93
N LYS A 179 -11.89 17.97 -18.45
CA LYS A 179 -10.96 18.75 -19.28
C LYS A 179 -10.02 17.88 -20.14
N ILE A 180 -9.68 16.69 -19.63
CA ILE A 180 -8.63 15.80 -20.18
C ILE A 180 -9.24 14.56 -20.88
N LYS A 181 -10.48 14.64 -21.29
CA LYS A 181 -11.14 13.61 -22.10
C LYS A 181 -10.62 13.58 -23.53
#